data_2b1cff9ee53c9249b3adc9463ceb4c2f
#
_entry.id   2b1cff9ee53c9249b3adc9463ceb4c2f
#
_cell.length_a   1.000
_cell.length_b   1.000
_cell.length_c   1.000
_cell.angle_alpha   90.00
_cell.angle_beta   90.00
_cell.angle_gamma   90.00
#
_symmetry.space_group_name_H-M   'P 1'
#
loop_
_entity.id
_entity.type
_entity.pdbx_description
1 polymer ?
#
loop_
_entity_poly.entity_id
_entity_poly.type
_entity_poly.pdbx_seq_one_letter_code
_entity_poly.pdbx_strand_id
1 'polypeptide(L)'
;MQTTFGQESRAGGEAPKRARGHSAASKPRRTGKLPGSIAPPEEPASKSRGVPGPGGDRSLIEALANSKVFHDYERAFTEATGLPVALRAVESWQLPHHGQRNESPFCAMVLETSRACASCLQVQEKLAESAAQEPHTLGCPAGLCDTAVPVRLGDRLIGFLQTGQVFRKRPTEVQFERALQLVKQWGVNVDPAKLKEAYFATTVVPSKRHEAVVKLLSIFAQHLSMLSNQVLLQQDNSEPPVITRAKEYIHEHQTENLRLGHVARAVNTSTFYFCKMFKKVTGINFTDYLSRVRIEKSKNLLLNPNLRVSEIAFEVGFQSLTHFNRVFKKILGQSPTEYRTQLLGSP
;
A
#
# COMPACT_ATOMS: atom_id res chain seq x y z
N MET A 1 13.84 -23.85 -60.05
CA MET A 1 12.85 -24.87 -60.38
C MET A 1 11.63 -24.52 -59.55
N GLN A 2 10.70 -23.79 -60.09
CA GLN A 2 9.47 -24.25 -60.76
C GLN A 2 8.58 -24.94 -59.75
N THR A 3 7.36 -24.62 -59.50
CA THR A 3 6.21 -24.04 -60.21
C THR A 3 5.02 -24.38 -59.32
N THR A 4 4.05 -23.66 -59.12
CA THR A 4 2.97 -22.89 -59.72
C THR A 4 1.58 -23.33 -59.20
N PHE A 5 0.73 -22.31 -59.00
CA PHE A 5 -0.70 -22.18 -59.35
C PHE A 5 -1.72 -23.14 -58.70
N GLY A 6 -2.86 -22.63 -58.33
CA GLY A 6 -4.03 -22.04 -58.86
C GLY A 6 -5.04 -21.79 -57.72
N GLN A 7 -5.68 -20.71 -57.66
CA GLN A 7 -6.81 -20.13 -58.35
C GLN A 7 -8.14 -20.88 -58.16
N GLU A 8 -9.05 -20.14 -57.59
CA GLU A 8 -10.41 -19.68 -57.93
C GLU A 8 -11.55 -20.63 -57.47
N SER A 9 -12.69 -20.21 -57.02
CA SER A 9 -13.66 -19.22 -57.45
C SER A 9 -14.82 -19.12 -56.44
N ARG A 10 -15.32 -17.96 -56.18
CA ARG A 10 -16.60 -17.30 -56.43
C ARG A 10 -17.88 -18.15 -56.39
N ALA A 11 -18.87 -17.65 -55.63
CA ALA A 11 -20.27 -17.31 -55.92
C ALA A 11 -21.05 -17.39 -54.58
N GLY A 12 -21.88 -16.50 -54.15
CA GLY A 12 -22.82 -15.63 -54.77
C GLY A 12 -24.25 -15.98 -54.34
N GLY A 13 -25.04 -15.03 -53.92
CA GLY A 13 -26.51 -15.19 -53.80
C GLY A 13 -27.01 -14.96 -52.35
N GLU A 14 -27.52 -13.89 -52.13
CA GLU A 14 -28.88 -13.30 -52.30
C GLU A 14 -29.73 -13.38 -51.04
N ALA A 15 -30.18 -12.22 -50.59
CA ALA A 15 -31.27 -12.01 -49.66
C ALA A 15 -32.62 -12.13 -50.34
N PRO A 16 -33.68 -12.35 -49.63
CA PRO A 16 -34.87 -11.57 -49.93
C PRO A 16 -35.54 -10.86 -48.74
N LYS A 17 -36.33 -9.89 -49.21
CA LYS A 17 -37.05 -8.83 -48.53
C LYS A 17 -38.37 -9.28 -47.85
N ARG A 18 -38.72 -8.49 -46.82
CA ARG A 18 -40.04 -7.93 -46.48
C ARG A 18 -41.29 -8.86 -46.40
N ALA A 19 -41.95 -8.74 -45.24
CA ALA A 19 -43.41 -8.50 -45.22
C ALA A 19 -43.81 -7.75 -43.94
N ARG A 20 -44.58 -6.68 -44.14
CA ARG A 20 -45.31 -5.91 -43.12
C ARG A 20 -46.62 -6.61 -42.82
N GLY A 21 -47.10 -6.59 -41.60
CA GLY A 21 -48.42 -6.96 -41.21
C GLY A 21 -48.90 -6.12 -40.02
N HIS A 22 -49.83 -5.22 -40.27
CA HIS A 22 -50.61 -4.48 -39.27
C HIS A 22 -51.64 -5.39 -38.61
N SER A 23 -51.96 -5.20 -37.31
CA SER A 23 -53.36 -5.13 -36.81
C SER A 23 -53.36 -4.99 -35.29
N ALA A 24 -53.79 -3.88 -34.81
CA ALA A 24 -55.05 -3.61 -34.13
C ALA A 24 -55.15 -4.04 -32.65
N ALA A 25 -55.45 -3.02 -31.89
CA ALA A 25 -55.83 -2.89 -30.51
C ALA A 25 -56.89 -3.88 -29.97
N SER A 26 -56.70 -4.26 -28.71
CA SER A 26 -57.84 -4.41 -27.78
C SER A 26 -57.36 -4.30 -26.33
N LYS A 27 -57.96 -3.34 -25.60
CA LYS A 27 -57.92 -3.26 -24.13
C LYS A 27 -58.91 -4.28 -23.55
N PRO A 28 -58.62 -4.89 -22.41
CA PRO A 28 -59.66 -5.26 -21.46
C PRO A 28 -59.49 -4.62 -20.07
N ARG A 29 -60.56 -4.00 -19.64
CA ARG A 29 -61.32 -4.03 -18.38
C ARG A 29 -60.53 -4.12 -17.06
N ARG A 30 -60.79 -3.05 -16.29
CA ARG A 30 -60.71 -2.97 -14.83
C ARG A 30 -61.49 -4.11 -14.16
N THR A 31 -60.83 -4.79 -13.21
CA THR A 31 -61.50 -5.51 -12.13
C THR A 31 -60.85 -5.18 -10.81
N GLY A 32 -61.64 -4.92 -9.87
CA GLY A 32 -61.78 -4.75 -8.45
C GLY A 32 -60.52 -4.82 -7.56
N LYS A 33 -60.39 -3.78 -6.76
CA LYS A 33 -59.65 -3.79 -5.51
C LYS A 33 -60.27 -4.77 -4.52
N LEU A 34 -59.43 -5.66 -3.95
CA LEU A 34 -59.68 -6.29 -2.65
C LEU A 34 -58.74 -5.65 -1.61
N PRO A 35 -59.20 -5.33 -0.40
CA PRO A 35 -58.41 -4.73 0.66
C PRO A 35 -57.76 -5.81 1.54
N GLY A 36 -56.56 -5.55 2.02
CA GLY A 36 -56.01 -6.15 3.23
C GLY A 36 -54.98 -7.25 3.02
N SER A 37 -53.73 -6.84 2.80
CA SER A 37 -52.58 -7.61 3.23
C SER A 37 -51.73 -6.67 4.08
N ILE A 38 -51.68 -6.90 5.38
CA ILE A 38 -50.84 -6.23 6.34
C ILE A 38 -49.41 -6.74 6.05
N ALA A 39 -48.54 -5.86 5.54
CA ALA A 39 -47.13 -6.15 5.46
C ALA A 39 -46.57 -6.33 6.86
N PRO A 40 -45.64 -7.30 7.10
CA PRO A 40 -44.97 -7.41 8.36
C PRO A 40 -44.10 -6.14 8.60
N PRO A 41 -43.90 -5.72 9.87
CA PRO A 41 -43.09 -4.55 10.17
C PRO A 41 -41.71 -4.78 9.64
N GLU A 42 -41.21 -3.81 8.85
CA GLU A 42 -39.79 -3.74 8.46
C GLU A 42 -38.95 -3.65 9.75
N GLU A 43 -38.17 -4.68 9.99
CA GLU A 43 -37.08 -4.60 10.97
C GLU A 43 -36.21 -3.40 10.60
N PRO A 44 -35.80 -2.57 11.57
CA PRO A 44 -34.91 -1.46 11.28
C PRO A 44 -33.60 -2.06 10.75
N ALA A 45 -33.31 -1.76 9.49
CA ALA A 45 -32.05 -2.10 8.85
C ALA A 45 -30.91 -1.77 9.83
N SER A 46 -30.23 -2.80 10.31
CA SER A 46 -29.04 -2.65 11.12
C SER A 46 -28.08 -1.78 10.31
N LYS A 47 -27.86 -0.55 10.77
CA LYS A 47 -26.84 0.34 10.23
C LYS A 47 -25.52 -0.45 10.30
N SER A 48 -25.08 -1.02 9.19
CA SER A 48 -23.74 -1.53 9.06
C SER A 48 -22.82 -0.37 9.42
N ARG A 49 -22.16 -0.47 10.56
CA ARG A 49 -21.13 0.48 10.98
C ARG A 49 -20.13 0.53 9.85
N GLY A 50 -19.98 1.69 9.24
CA GLY A 50 -19.07 1.92 8.13
C GLY A 50 -17.66 1.52 8.56
N VAL A 51 -17.17 0.44 7.95
CA VAL A 51 -15.80 -0.03 8.11
C VAL A 51 -14.92 1.00 7.41
N PRO A 52 -13.89 1.59 8.08
CA PRO A 52 -12.99 2.53 7.43
C PRO A 52 -12.42 1.93 6.15
N GLY A 53 -12.38 2.72 5.07
CA GLY A 53 -11.75 2.33 3.80
C GLY A 53 -10.22 2.31 3.88
N PRO A 54 -9.50 2.02 2.78
CA PRO A 54 -8.03 1.84 2.74
C PRO A 54 -7.22 2.98 3.38
N GLY A 55 -7.69 4.22 3.28
CA GLY A 55 -7.05 5.38 3.94
C GLY A 55 -7.16 5.37 5.47
N GLY A 56 -8.21 4.76 6.02
CA GLY A 56 -8.41 4.60 7.46
C GLY A 56 -7.46 3.55 8.06
N ASP A 57 -7.15 2.51 7.32
CA ASP A 57 -6.25 1.44 7.77
C ASP A 57 -4.81 1.93 7.92
N ARG A 58 -4.34 2.74 7.00
CA ARG A 58 -3.02 3.35 7.09
C ARG A 58 -2.89 4.26 8.32
N SER A 59 -3.88 5.12 8.54
CA SER A 59 -3.92 6.00 9.71
C SER A 59 -3.95 5.21 11.03
N LEU A 60 -4.68 4.09 11.06
CA LEU A 60 -4.74 3.21 12.21
C LEU A 60 -3.39 2.53 12.47
N ILE A 61 -2.74 2.00 11.44
CA ILE A 61 -1.42 1.38 11.56
C ILE A 61 -0.37 2.41 11.98
N GLU A 62 -0.40 3.63 11.46
CA GLU A 62 0.49 4.72 11.89
C GLU A 62 0.25 5.09 13.36
N ALA A 63 -0.99 5.14 13.82
CA ALA A 63 -1.32 5.38 15.21
C ALA A 63 -0.84 4.25 16.14
N LEU A 64 -0.99 2.99 15.71
CA LEU A 64 -0.48 1.83 16.44
C LEU A 64 1.04 1.80 16.48
N ALA A 65 1.72 2.07 15.37
CA ALA A 65 3.18 2.12 15.27
C ALA A 65 3.79 3.19 16.18
N ASN A 66 3.09 4.32 16.34
CA ASN A 66 3.48 5.41 17.24
C ASN A 66 3.01 5.19 18.69
N SER A 67 2.33 4.10 18.99
CA SER A 67 1.84 3.82 20.36
C SER A 67 2.97 3.37 21.28
N LYS A 68 2.83 3.71 22.57
CA LYS A 68 3.76 3.23 23.61
C LYS A 68 3.82 1.69 23.62
N VAL A 69 2.68 1.02 23.42
CA VAL A 69 2.62 -0.46 23.42
C VAL A 69 3.49 -1.05 22.32
N PHE A 70 3.44 -0.47 21.12
CA PHE A 70 4.29 -0.95 20.02
C PHE A 70 5.77 -0.68 20.29
N HIS A 71 6.14 0.50 20.75
CA HIS A 71 7.54 0.83 21.07
C HIS A 71 8.12 -0.04 22.19
N ASP A 72 7.34 -0.31 23.22
CA ASP A 72 7.77 -1.20 24.32
C ASP A 72 7.95 -2.64 23.81
N TYR A 73 7.05 -3.10 22.93
CA TYR A 73 7.19 -4.41 22.27
C TYR A 73 8.38 -4.48 21.33
N GLU A 74 8.56 -3.48 20.45
CA GLU A 74 9.68 -3.40 19.50
C GLU A 74 11.01 -3.51 20.24
N ARG A 75 11.17 -2.75 21.34
CA ARG A 75 12.37 -2.79 22.18
C ARG A 75 12.58 -4.17 22.79
N ALA A 76 11.57 -4.70 23.48
CA ALA A 76 11.65 -6.01 24.11
C ALA A 76 11.92 -7.13 23.10
N PHE A 77 11.25 -7.10 21.95
CA PHE A 77 11.46 -8.07 20.88
C PHE A 77 12.89 -8.00 20.34
N THR A 78 13.38 -6.80 20.07
CA THR A 78 14.72 -6.58 19.52
C THR A 78 15.81 -6.99 20.52
N GLU A 79 15.63 -6.69 21.79
CA GLU A 79 16.56 -7.11 22.85
C GLU A 79 16.57 -8.63 23.05
N ALA A 80 15.39 -9.28 23.05
CA ALA A 80 15.28 -10.71 23.28
C ALA A 80 15.71 -11.57 22.07
N THR A 81 15.48 -11.07 20.87
CA THR A 81 15.73 -11.86 19.64
C THR A 81 16.97 -11.46 18.86
N GLY A 82 17.43 -10.21 19.04
CA GLY A 82 18.45 -9.58 18.19
C GLY A 82 17.95 -9.20 16.80
N LEU A 83 16.64 -9.28 16.52
CA LEU A 83 16.06 -9.07 15.21
C LEU A 83 15.30 -7.73 15.15
N PRO A 84 15.28 -7.06 13.99
CA PRO A 84 14.42 -5.92 13.77
C PRO A 84 12.95 -6.36 13.69
N VAL A 85 12.04 -5.49 14.10
CA VAL A 85 10.60 -5.67 13.88
C VAL A 85 9.99 -4.35 13.42
N ALA A 86 9.08 -4.42 12.46
CA ALA A 86 8.35 -3.26 11.95
C ALA A 86 6.87 -3.56 11.79
N LEU A 87 6.02 -2.57 12.05
CA LEU A 87 4.60 -2.60 11.76
C LEU A 87 4.32 -1.78 10.50
N ARG A 88 3.71 -2.41 9.49
CA ARG A 88 3.43 -1.81 8.18
C ARG A 88 1.97 -1.87 7.82
N ALA A 89 1.44 -0.83 7.18
CA ALA A 89 0.17 -0.90 6.47
C ALA A 89 0.26 -1.79 5.22
N VAL A 90 -0.89 -2.33 4.77
CA VAL A 90 -0.96 -3.17 3.56
C VAL A 90 -0.38 -2.46 2.33
N GLU A 91 -0.71 -1.19 2.15
CA GLU A 91 -0.28 -0.37 1.02
C GLU A 91 1.03 0.40 1.28
N SER A 92 1.94 -0.15 2.06
CA SER A 92 3.22 0.49 2.35
C SER A 92 4.31 0.02 1.39
N TRP A 93 4.88 0.96 0.65
CA TRP A 93 6.03 0.76 -0.26
C TRP A 93 7.37 1.09 0.41
N GLN A 94 7.45 1.00 1.73
CA GLN A 94 8.67 1.27 2.48
C GLN A 94 9.41 -0.03 2.75
N LEU A 95 10.75 0.05 2.80
CA LEU A 95 11.58 -1.05 3.27
C LEU A 95 11.48 -1.11 4.80
N PRO A 96 10.96 -2.20 5.37
CA PRO A 96 10.53 -2.22 6.77
C PRO A 96 11.65 -2.04 7.77
N HIS A 97 12.87 -2.45 7.42
CA HIS A 97 14.00 -2.50 8.35
C HIS A 97 15.12 -1.51 7.99
N HIS A 98 14.98 -0.75 6.89
CA HIS A 98 16.02 0.18 6.47
C HIS A 98 16.20 1.34 7.46
N GLY A 99 17.43 1.53 7.92
CA GLY A 99 17.76 2.52 8.95
C GLY A 99 17.31 2.14 10.36
N GLN A 100 16.79 0.93 10.57
CA GLN A 100 16.38 0.44 11.88
C GLN A 100 17.56 -0.12 12.68
N ARG A 101 17.43 -0.06 14.01
CA ARG A 101 18.34 -0.75 14.91
C ARG A 101 18.32 -2.25 14.61
N ASN A 102 19.47 -2.89 14.48
CA ASN A 102 19.62 -4.30 14.11
C ASN A 102 19.26 -4.65 12.64
N GLU A 103 19.25 -3.65 11.74
CA GLU A 103 19.30 -3.91 10.30
C GLU A 103 20.51 -4.81 9.96
N SER A 104 20.37 -5.73 9.00
CA SER A 104 21.49 -6.53 8.52
C SER A 104 22.60 -5.62 7.95
N PRO A 105 23.87 -5.76 8.38
CA PRO A 105 24.96 -4.98 7.84
C PRO A 105 25.10 -5.10 6.32
N PHE A 106 24.81 -6.27 5.76
CA PHE A 106 24.78 -6.49 4.32
C PHE A 106 23.67 -5.67 3.64
N CYS A 107 22.44 -5.71 4.17
CA CYS A 107 21.34 -4.94 3.61
C CYS A 107 21.59 -3.44 3.70
N ALA A 108 22.13 -2.93 4.82
CA ALA A 108 22.46 -1.53 4.98
C ALA A 108 23.44 -1.03 3.91
N MET A 109 24.46 -1.84 3.56
CA MET A 109 25.42 -1.50 2.52
C MET A 109 24.85 -1.57 1.09
N VAL A 110 23.90 -2.48 0.85
CA VAL A 110 23.36 -2.74 -0.49
C VAL A 110 22.23 -1.78 -0.85
N LEU A 111 21.45 -1.35 0.14
CA LEU A 111 20.26 -0.51 -0.06
C LEU A 111 20.56 0.97 -0.38
N GLU A 112 21.82 1.32 -0.59
CA GLU A 112 22.25 2.66 -1.02
C GLU A 112 21.87 2.99 -2.47
N THR A 113 21.49 1.98 -3.30
CA THR A 113 21.16 2.19 -4.70
C THR A 113 19.68 1.91 -5.01
N SER A 114 19.14 2.65 -5.99
CA SER A 114 17.75 2.52 -6.43
C SER A 114 17.39 1.12 -6.95
N ARG A 115 18.32 0.46 -7.66
CA ARG A 115 18.05 -0.88 -8.23
C ARG A 115 17.97 -1.93 -7.14
N ALA A 116 18.82 -1.84 -6.13
CA ALA A 116 18.74 -2.70 -4.97
C ALA A 116 17.43 -2.47 -4.20
N CYS A 117 17.07 -1.21 -3.92
CA CYS A 117 15.80 -0.85 -3.30
C CYS A 117 14.60 -1.37 -4.09
N ALA A 118 14.59 -1.23 -5.42
CA ALA A 118 13.50 -1.75 -6.26
C ALA A 118 13.37 -3.27 -6.18
N SER A 119 14.49 -4.01 -6.18
CA SER A 119 14.50 -5.46 -6.01
C SER A 119 13.96 -5.87 -4.63
N CYS A 120 14.36 -5.16 -3.57
CA CYS A 120 13.84 -5.42 -2.23
C CYS A 120 12.34 -5.11 -2.11
N LEU A 121 11.87 -4.02 -2.71
CA LEU A 121 10.43 -3.69 -2.73
C LEU A 121 9.60 -4.77 -3.42
N GLN A 122 10.09 -5.34 -4.53
CA GLN A 122 9.40 -6.47 -5.19
C GLN A 122 9.30 -7.71 -4.28
N VAL A 123 10.36 -7.98 -3.49
CA VAL A 123 10.31 -9.07 -2.50
C VAL A 123 9.28 -8.76 -1.42
N GLN A 124 9.20 -7.51 -0.96
CA GLN A 124 8.24 -7.08 0.06
C GLN A 124 6.78 -7.16 -0.44
N GLU A 125 6.54 -6.83 -1.70
CA GLU A 125 5.23 -6.97 -2.34
C GLU A 125 4.78 -8.43 -2.38
N LYS A 126 5.63 -9.32 -2.91
CA LYS A 126 5.36 -10.77 -2.93
C LYS A 126 5.17 -11.36 -1.54
N LEU A 127 5.95 -10.90 -0.57
CA LEU A 127 5.82 -11.32 0.82
C LEU A 127 4.47 -10.91 1.41
N ALA A 128 4.02 -9.67 1.16
CA ALA A 128 2.72 -9.17 1.61
C ALA A 128 1.55 -9.95 0.99
N GLU A 129 1.61 -10.23 -0.33
CA GLU A 129 0.62 -11.05 -1.01
C GLU A 129 0.55 -12.47 -0.40
N SER A 130 1.70 -13.11 -0.20
CA SER A 130 1.79 -14.47 0.35
C SER A 130 1.39 -14.54 1.82
N ALA A 131 1.65 -13.48 2.59
CA ALA A 131 1.34 -13.40 4.02
C ALA A 131 -0.09 -12.90 4.31
N ALA A 132 -0.93 -12.70 3.29
CA ALA A 132 -2.25 -12.09 3.48
C ALA A 132 -3.18 -12.90 4.40
N GLN A 133 -3.05 -14.22 4.46
CA GLN A 133 -3.89 -15.09 5.30
C GLN A 133 -3.15 -15.60 6.53
N GLU A 134 -1.91 -16.07 6.36
CA GLU A 134 -1.09 -16.71 7.38
C GLU A 134 0.34 -16.13 7.37
N PRO A 135 1.08 -16.28 8.46
CA PRO A 135 2.49 -15.90 8.49
C PRO A 135 3.27 -16.54 7.33
N HIS A 136 4.01 -15.74 6.61
CA HIS A 136 4.80 -16.22 5.47
C HIS A 136 6.25 -15.74 5.55
N THR A 137 7.18 -16.58 5.09
CA THR A 137 8.60 -16.27 5.01
C THR A 137 9.07 -16.40 3.57
N LEU A 138 9.68 -15.35 3.04
CA LEU A 138 10.20 -15.32 1.69
C LEU A 138 11.70 -15.04 1.69
N GLY A 139 12.45 -15.74 0.83
CA GLY A 139 13.87 -15.48 0.60
C GLY A 139 14.07 -14.39 -0.45
N CYS A 140 14.98 -13.47 -0.19
CA CYS A 140 15.42 -12.49 -1.18
C CYS A 140 16.46 -13.10 -2.15
N PRO A 141 16.75 -12.48 -3.31
CA PRO A 141 17.74 -12.98 -4.26
C PRO A 141 19.16 -13.14 -3.69
N ALA A 142 19.53 -12.36 -2.66
CA ALA A 142 20.81 -12.48 -1.97
C ALA A 142 20.84 -13.62 -0.92
N GLY A 143 19.72 -14.32 -0.71
CA GLY A 143 19.61 -15.50 0.16
C GLY A 143 19.17 -15.21 1.59
N LEU A 144 18.92 -13.93 1.96
CA LEU A 144 18.34 -13.58 3.25
C LEU A 144 16.82 -13.79 3.21
N CYS A 145 16.23 -14.00 4.38
CA CYS A 145 14.79 -14.21 4.52
C CYS A 145 14.14 -13.08 5.31
N ASP A 146 12.95 -12.67 4.85
CA ASP A 146 12.02 -11.82 5.57
C ASP A 146 10.74 -12.60 5.88
N THR A 147 10.10 -12.25 6.98
CA THR A 147 8.86 -12.87 7.45
C THR A 147 7.83 -11.80 7.74
N ALA A 148 6.62 -11.96 7.24
CA ALA A 148 5.47 -11.12 7.53
C ALA A 148 4.39 -11.93 8.25
N VAL A 149 3.79 -11.32 9.27
CA VAL A 149 2.66 -11.85 10.04
C VAL A 149 1.49 -10.88 9.88
N PRO A 150 0.31 -11.32 9.40
CA PRO A 150 -0.81 -10.44 9.15
C PRO A 150 -1.38 -9.88 10.45
N VAL A 151 -1.70 -8.59 10.47
CA VAL A 151 -2.46 -7.90 11.51
C VAL A 151 -3.85 -7.63 10.97
N ARG A 152 -4.88 -8.11 11.67
CA ARG A 152 -6.26 -8.05 11.19
C ARG A 152 -7.17 -7.29 12.15
N LEU A 153 -8.21 -6.69 11.59
CA LEU A 153 -9.32 -6.09 12.31
C LEU A 153 -10.59 -6.87 11.95
N GLY A 154 -10.98 -7.84 12.77
CA GLY A 154 -11.93 -8.87 12.36
C GLY A 154 -11.37 -9.67 11.18
N ASP A 155 -12.13 -9.77 10.08
CA ASP A 155 -11.69 -10.46 8.86
C ASP A 155 -10.81 -9.59 7.93
N ARG A 156 -10.74 -8.29 8.20
CA ARG A 156 -10.02 -7.35 7.35
C ARG A 156 -8.54 -7.29 7.70
N LEU A 157 -7.69 -7.48 6.70
CA LEU A 157 -6.25 -7.25 6.81
C LEU A 157 -5.97 -5.74 6.85
N ILE A 158 -5.31 -5.26 7.90
CA ILE A 158 -4.96 -3.84 8.06
C ILE A 158 -3.46 -3.57 7.91
N GLY A 159 -2.63 -4.59 8.13
CA GLY A 159 -1.18 -4.45 8.02
C GLY A 159 -0.44 -5.72 8.34
N PHE A 160 0.87 -5.59 8.48
CA PHE A 160 1.79 -6.70 8.78
C PHE A 160 2.78 -6.31 9.86
N LEU A 161 3.04 -7.24 10.79
CA LEU A 161 4.27 -7.26 11.57
C LEU A 161 5.35 -7.98 10.77
N GLN A 162 6.49 -7.34 10.57
CA GLN A 162 7.58 -7.91 9.79
C GLN A 162 8.86 -7.98 10.60
N THR A 163 9.60 -9.07 10.40
CA THR A 163 10.97 -9.26 10.86
C THR A 163 11.78 -9.94 9.77
N GLY A 164 13.09 -9.83 9.79
CA GLY A 164 13.85 -10.51 8.75
C GLY A 164 15.28 -10.04 8.61
N GLN A 165 15.73 -10.02 7.36
CA GLN A 165 17.11 -9.80 6.95
C GLN A 165 18.07 -10.81 7.59
N VAL A 166 17.64 -12.09 7.67
CA VAL A 166 18.37 -13.16 8.35
C VAL A 166 18.60 -14.35 7.44
N PHE A 167 19.63 -15.14 7.75
CA PHE A 167 19.80 -16.46 7.17
C PHE A 167 19.12 -17.55 8.01
N ARG A 168 18.55 -18.55 7.35
CA ARG A 168 17.99 -19.75 8.02
C ARG A 168 19.07 -20.82 8.30
N LYS A 169 20.18 -20.77 7.57
CA LYS A 169 21.37 -21.61 7.71
C LYS A 169 22.59 -20.73 7.48
N ARG A 170 23.74 -21.15 7.98
CA ARG A 170 25.00 -20.43 7.72
C ARG A 170 25.21 -20.32 6.21
N PRO A 171 25.45 -19.10 5.68
CA PRO A 171 25.71 -18.91 4.27
C PRO A 171 27.04 -19.55 3.86
N THR A 172 27.13 -19.95 2.60
CA THR A 172 28.33 -20.54 1.98
C THR A 172 29.03 -19.50 1.10
N GLU A 173 30.31 -19.73 0.79
CA GLU A 173 31.05 -18.88 -0.17
C GLU A 173 30.35 -18.83 -1.53
N VAL A 174 29.80 -19.93 -2.03
CA VAL A 174 29.07 -19.97 -3.31
C VAL A 174 27.84 -19.07 -3.26
N GLN A 175 27.15 -19.00 -2.13
CA GLN A 175 26.00 -18.10 -1.97
C GLN A 175 26.45 -16.64 -1.94
N PHE A 176 27.57 -16.34 -1.26
CA PHE A 176 28.16 -15.01 -1.27
C PHE A 176 28.56 -14.56 -2.69
N GLU A 177 29.23 -15.41 -3.46
CA GLU A 177 29.62 -15.09 -4.84
C GLU A 177 28.41 -14.74 -5.71
N ARG A 178 27.29 -15.45 -5.56
CA ARG A 178 26.02 -15.13 -6.25
C ARG A 178 25.47 -13.78 -5.78
N ALA A 179 25.47 -13.52 -4.49
CA ALA A 179 25.03 -12.25 -3.93
C ALA A 179 25.91 -11.08 -4.41
N LEU A 180 27.23 -11.28 -4.47
CA LEU A 180 28.17 -10.29 -4.98
C LEU A 180 27.91 -9.95 -6.46
N GLN A 181 27.61 -10.95 -7.28
CA GLN A 181 27.24 -10.71 -8.69
C GLN A 181 25.96 -9.90 -8.80
N LEU A 182 24.94 -10.19 -7.99
CA LEU A 182 23.70 -9.41 -7.94
C LEU A 182 23.96 -7.95 -7.53
N VAL A 183 24.76 -7.75 -6.49
CA VAL A 183 25.11 -6.41 -6.01
C VAL A 183 25.83 -5.59 -7.10
N LYS A 184 26.74 -6.22 -7.85
CA LYS A 184 27.38 -5.60 -9.02
C LYS A 184 26.36 -5.25 -10.13
N GLN A 185 25.40 -6.12 -10.42
CA GLN A 185 24.33 -5.87 -11.40
C GLN A 185 23.43 -4.70 -10.97
N TRP A 186 23.23 -4.52 -9.68
CA TRP A 186 22.49 -3.38 -9.13
C TRP A 186 23.28 -2.07 -9.17
N GLY A 187 24.56 -2.12 -9.54
CA GLY A 187 25.43 -0.94 -9.64
C GLY A 187 25.88 -0.39 -8.29
N VAL A 188 25.86 -1.24 -7.25
CA VAL A 188 26.35 -0.84 -5.92
C VAL A 188 27.86 -0.86 -5.95
N ASN A 189 28.49 0.27 -5.64
CA ASN A 189 29.93 0.43 -5.59
C ASN A 189 30.42 0.23 -4.14
N VAL A 190 30.63 -1.02 -3.74
CA VAL A 190 31.13 -1.37 -2.40
C VAL A 190 32.40 -2.21 -2.50
N ASP A 191 33.24 -2.11 -1.49
CA ASP A 191 34.40 -2.97 -1.33
C ASP A 191 33.95 -4.44 -1.13
N PRO A 192 34.34 -5.37 -2.03
CA PRO A 192 33.94 -6.77 -1.92
C PRO A 192 34.37 -7.43 -0.62
N ALA A 193 35.49 -7.01 -0.03
CA ALA A 193 35.96 -7.56 1.25
C ALA A 193 35.05 -7.16 2.41
N LYS A 194 34.68 -5.87 2.48
CA LYS A 194 33.71 -5.35 3.47
C LYS A 194 32.33 -5.95 3.28
N LEU A 195 31.89 -6.09 2.02
CA LEU A 195 30.61 -6.70 1.72
C LEU A 195 30.57 -8.17 2.15
N LYS A 196 31.70 -8.92 1.96
CA LYS A 196 31.83 -10.29 2.42
C LYS A 196 31.72 -10.38 3.94
N GLU A 197 32.46 -9.55 4.65
CA GLU A 197 32.40 -9.48 6.12
C GLU A 197 30.96 -9.22 6.58
N ALA A 198 30.28 -8.21 6.03
CA ALA A 198 28.88 -7.87 6.35
C ALA A 198 27.92 -9.02 6.04
N TYR A 199 28.13 -9.73 4.92
CA TYR A 199 27.31 -10.88 4.53
C TYR A 199 27.38 -12.02 5.54
N PHE A 200 28.60 -12.39 5.95
CA PHE A 200 28.82 -13.47 6.91
C PHE A 200 28.55 -13.05 8.37
N ALA A 201 28.57 -11.73 8.66
CA ALA A 201 28.14 -11.18 9.96
C ALA A 201 26.63 -11.12 10.12
N THR A 202 25.87 -11.29 9.01
CA THR A 202 24.41 -11.30 9.07
C THR A 202 23.89 -12.43 9.95
N THR A 203 22.90 -12.11 10.77
CA THR A 203 22.32 -13.01 11.77
C THR A 203 21.78 -14.30 11.14
N VAL A 204 22.13 -15.44 11.74
CA VAL A 204 21.61 -16.77 11.37
C VAL A 204 20.58 -17.21 12.40
N VAL A 205 19.34 -17.46 11.95
CA VAL A 205 18.24 -17.91 12.79
C VAL A 205 17.82 -19.33 12.38
N PRO A 206 18.20 -20.36 13.13
CA PRO A 206 17.83 -21.74 12.84
C PRO A 206 16.31 -21.95 12.88
N SER A 207 15.81 -22.97 12.16
CA SER A 207 14.37 -23.20 11.96
C SER A 207 13.54 -23.19 13.24
N LYS A 208 13.95 -23.91 14.29
CA LYS A 208 13.24 -23.91 15.58
C LYS A 208 13.14 -22.52 16.22
N ARG A 209 14.23 -21.75 16.21
CA ARG A 209 14.23 -20.39 16.75
C ARG A 209 13.36 -19.47 15.90
N HIS A 210 13.42 -19.61 14.58
CA HIS A 210 12.57 -18.85 13.67
C HIS A 210 11.08 -19.13 13.89
N GLU A 211 10.67 -20.39 14.03
CA GLU A 211 9.29 -20.76 14.37
C GLU A 211 8.80 -20.13 15.68
N ALA A 212 9.66 -20.10 16.70
CA ALA A 212 9.35 -19.42 17.96
C ALA A 212 9.18 -17.90 17.77
N VAL A 213 10.05 -17.28 16.97
CA VAL A 213 9.95 -15.84 16.61
C VAL A 213 8.64 -15.56 15.87
N VAL A 214 8.28 -16.37 14.88
CA VAL A 214 7.02 -16.22 14.13
C VAL A 214 5.81 -16.37 15.06
N LYS A 215 5.86 -17.34 15.99
CA LYS A 215 4.79 -17.52 16.97
C LYS A 215 4.65 -16.33 17.91
N LEU A 216 5.76 -15.76 18.37
CA LEU A 216 5.77 -14.55 19.19
C LEU A 216 5.15 -13.36 18.46
N LEU A 217 5.53 -13.14 17.17
CA LEU A 217 4.94 -12.11 16.33
C LEU A 217 3.44 -12.34 16.11
N SER A 218 3.01 -13.59 15.93
CA SER A 218 1.59 -13.93 15.75
C SER A 218 0.76 -13.61 16.99
N ILE A 219 1.29 -13.88 18.18
CA ILE A 219 0.63 -13.52 19.46
C ILE A 219 0.50 -12.01 19.56
N PHE A 220 1.55 -11.28 19.21
CA PHE A 220 1.50 -9.82 19.26
C PHE A 220 0.61 -9.21 18.17
N ALA A 221 0.56 -9.79 16.97
CA ALA A 221 -0.38 -9.39 15.93
C ALA A 221 -1.84 -9.51 16.39
N GLN A 222 -2.18 -10.58 17.13
CA GLN A 222 -3.50 -10.74 17.75
C GLN A 222 -3.76 -9.67 18.83
N HIS A 223 -2.76 -9.34 19.63
CA HIS A 223 -2.89 -8.24 20.61
C HIS A 223 -3.09 -6.88 19.95
N LEU A 224 -2.33 -6.58 18.88
CA LEU A 224 -2.53 -5.36 18.08
C LEU A 224 -3.94 -5.31 17.47
N SER A 225 -4.49 -6.45 17.03
CA SER A 225 -5.86 -6.53 16.53
C SER A 225 -6.89 -6.13 17.59
N MET A 226 -6.70 -6.55 18.83
CA MET A 226 -7.58 -6.12 19.94
C MET A 226 -7.43 -4.62 20.25
N LEU A 227 -6.21 -4.11 20.30
CA LEU A 227 -5.95 -2.69 20.51
C LEU A 227 -6.51 -1.82 19.38
N SER A 228 -6.47 -2.29 18.14
CA SER A 228 -7.05 -1.61 16.99
C SER A 228 -8.52 -1.30 17.18
N ASN A 229 -9.29 -2.24 17.73
CA ASN A 229 -10.69 -2.03 18.07
C ASN A 229 -10.88 -0.92 19.11
N GLN A 230 -10.02 -0.83 20.13
CA GLN A 230 -10.09 0.22 21.14
C GLN A 230 -9.76 1.60 20.55
N VAL A 231 -8.74 1.67 19.69
CA VAL A 231 -8.35 2.93 19.03
C VAL A 231 -9.47 3.42 18.12
N LEU A 232 -10.12 2.53 17.36
CA LEU A 232 -11.27 2.89 16.51
C LEU A 232 -12.45 3.41 17.34
N LEU A 233 -12.78 2.75 18.46
CA LEU A 233 -13.85 3.20 19.34
C LEU A 233 -13.57 4.57 19.98
N GLN A 234 -12.31 4.90 20.21
CA GLN A 234 -11.89 6.22 20.69
C GLN A 234 -11.90 7.28 19.59
N GLN A 235 -11.52 6.91 18.36
CA GLN A 235 -11.56 7.81 17.21
C GLN A 235 -13.00 8.12 16.76
N ASP A 236 -13.92 7.17 16.83
CA ASP A 236 -15.35 7.41 16.55
C ASP A 236 -15.97 8.51 17.47
N ASN A 237 -15.37 8.75 18.62
CA ASN A 237 -15.80 9.82 19.54
C ASN A 237 -15.11 11.18 19.26
N SER A 238 -14.13 11.26 18.37
CA SER A 238 -13.29 12.47 18.22
C SER A 238 -13.39 13.15 16.85
N GLU A 239 -13.67 12.45 15.77
CA GLU A 239 -13.73 13.04 14.42
C GLU A 239 -15.14 12.93 13.81
N PRO A 240 -15.73 14.06 13.31
CA PRO A 240 -17.01 14.00 12.61
C PRO A 240 -16.98 13.07 11.39
N PRO A 241 -17.97 12.18 11.19
CA PRO A 241 -17.99 11.21 10.08
C PRO A 241 -17.89 11.84 8.68
N VAL A 242 -18.29 13.11 8.57
CA VAL A 242 -18.14 13.90 7.34
C VAL A 242 -16.66 14.11 6.98
N ILE A 243 -15.82 14.35 7.97
CA ILE A 243 -14.38 14.59 7.76
C ILE A 243 -13.66 13.28 7.44
N THR A 244 -14.01 12.19 8.11
CA THR A 244 -13.47 10.85 7.80
C THR A 244 -13.76 10.47 6.36
N ARG A 245 -15.03 10.55 5.91
CA ARG A 245 -15.40 10.30 4.51
C ARG A 245 -14.74 11.25 3.52
N ALA A 246 -14.52 12.51 3.91
CA ALA A 246 -13.81 13.47 3.07
C ALA A 246 -12.34 13.09 2.89
N LYS A 247 -11.66 12.63 3.93
CA LYS A 247 -10.28 12.15 3.85
C LYS A 247 -10.17 10.90 2.95
N GLU A 248 -11.08 9.95 3.09
CA GLU A 248 -11.18 8.77 2.23
C GLU A 248 -11.35 9.18 0.76
N TYR A 249 -12.32 10.02 0.47
CA TYR A 249 -12.55 10.53 -0.88
C TYR A 249 -11.34 11.26 -1.45
N ILE A 250 -10.63 12.06 -0.63
CA ILE A 250 -9.39 12.74 -1.05
C ILE A 250 -8.31 11.72 -1.40
N HIS A 251 -8.14 10.68 -0.62
CA HIS A 251 -7.14 9.64 -0.88
C HIS A 251 -7.43 8.84 -2.15
N GLU A 252 -8.69 8.51 -2.41
CA GLU A 252 -9.10 7.80 -3.63
C GLU A 252 -8.91 8.64 -4.89
N HIS A 253 -9.24 9.95 -4.83
CA HIS A 253 -9.25 10.85 -5.97
C HIS A 253 -8.07 11.83 -6.01
N GLN A 254 -6.99 11.60 -5.23
CA GLN A 254 -5.88 12.54 -5.06
C GLN A 254 -5.15 12.89 -6.36
N THR A 255 -5.15 12.00 -7.35
CA THR A 255 -4.50 12.21 -8.64
C THR A 255 -5.31 13.08 -9.61
N GLU A 256 -6.59 13.24 -9.34
CA GLU A 256 -7.51 14.03 -10.15
C GLU A 256 -7.40 15.55 -9.86
N ASN A 257 -8.02 16.36 -10.72
CA ASN A 257 -8.15 17.79 -10.45
C ASN A 257 -9.20 18.06 -9.36
N LEU A 258 -8.87 17.66 -8.14
CA LEU A 258 -9.77 17.68 -7.00
C LEU A 258 -9.90 19.10 -6.42
N ARG A 259 -11.13 19.63 -6.41
CA ARG A 259 -11.47 20.93 -5.84
C ARG A 259 -12.28 20.76 -4.56
N LEU A 260 -12.17 21.73 -3.64
CA LEU A 260 -12.92 21.75 -2.38
C LEU A 260 -14.42 21.49 -2.57
N GLY A 261 -15.04 22.09 -3.60
CA GLY A 261 -16.46 21.88 -3.88
C GLY A 261 -16.83 20.48 -4.35
N HIS A 262 -15.90 19.72 -4.95
CA HIS A 262 -16.11 18.32 -5.31
C HIS A 262 -16.19 17.46 -4.06
N VAL A 263 -15.25 17.64 -3.13
CA VAL A 263 -15.23 16.90 -1.87
C VAL A 263 -16.43 17.23 -1.00
N ALA A 264 -16.77 18.51 -0.88
CA ALA A 264 -17.95 18.94 -0.11
C ALA A 264 -19.25 18.30 -0.62
N ARG A 265 -19.42 18.21 -1.96
CA ARG A 265 -20.56 17.51 -2.57
C ARG A 265 -20.52 16.01 -2.34
N ALA A 266 -19.36 15.38 -2.45
CA ALA A 266 -19.20 13.94 -2.22
C ALA A 266 -19.60 13.53 -0.79
N VAL A 267 -19.38 14.42 0.19
CA VAL A 267 -19.77 14.17 1.59
C VAL A 267 -21.09 14.83 2.00
N ASN A 268 -21.90 15.26 1.02
CA ASN A 268 -23.23 15.87 1.20
C ASN A 268 -23.23 17.09 2.13
N THR A 269 -22.28 18.01 1.95
CA THR A 269 -22.20 19.23 2.77
C THR A 269 -21.95 20.47 1.92
N SER A 270 -22.22 21.66 2.48
CA SER A 270 -21.91 22.90 1.81
C SER A 270 -20.40 23.17 1.83
N THR A 271 -19.87 23.78 0.78
CA THR A 271 -18.45 24.11 0.64
C THR A 271 -17.95 24.98 1.81
N PHE A 272 -18.78 25.94 2.27
CA PHE A 272 -18.44 26.81 3.39
C PHE A 272 -18.31 26.04 4.72
N TYR A 273 -19.32 25.22 5.03
CA TYR A 273 -19.33 24.42 6.25
C TYR A 273 -18.17 23.39 6.24
N PHE A 274 -17.98 22.71 5.11
CA PHE A 274 -16.88 21.76 4.94
C PHE A 274 -15.51 22.42 5.16
N CYS A 275 -15.25 23.58 4.52
CA CYS A 275 -13.98 24.30 4.66
C CYS A 275 -13.67 24.64 6.12
N LYS A 276 -14.66 25.19 6.85
CA LYS A 276 -14.51 25.58 8.26
C LYS A 276 -14.27 24.33 9.16
N MET A 277 -15.08 23.29 8.97
CA MET A 277 -15.00 22.07 9.77
C MET A 277 -13.73 21.28 9.48
N PHE A 278 -13.35 21.14 8.20
CA PHE A 278 -12.14 20.45 7.79
C PHE A 278 -10.90 21.08 8.41
N LYS A 279 -10.78 22.42 8.34
CA LYS A 279 -9.66 23.15 8.97
C LYS A 279 -9.69 23.01 10.50
N LYS A 280 -10.87 23.06 11.15
CA LYS A 280 -11.00 22.89 12.59
C LYS A 280 -10.51 21.52 13.06
N VAL A 281 -10.84 20.46 12.32
CA VAL A 281 -10.53 19.07 12.67
C VAL A 281 -9.13 18.68 12.28
N THR A 282 -8.68 19.03 11.06
CA THR A 282 -7.35 18.62 10.54
C THR A 282 -6.23 19.60 10.89
N GLY A 283 -6.56 20.79 11.40
CA GLY A 283 -5.60 21.86 11.69
C GLY A 283 -5.12 22.62 10.45
N ILE A 284 -5.33 22.11 9.25
CA ILE A 284 -4.85 22.66 7.98
C ILE A 284 -5.99 22.82 6.97
N ASN A 285 -5.82 23.67 5.96
CA ASN A 285 -6.82 23.81 4.91
C ASN A 285 -6.78 22.61 3.94
N PHE A 286 -7.87 22.44 3.18
CA PHE A 286 -8.02 21.36 2.20
C PHE A 286 -6.88 21.29 1.18
N THR A 287 -6.45 22.46 0.65
CA THR A 287 -5.40 22.50 -0.38
C THR A 287 -4.05 22.04 0.18
N ASP A 288 -3.72 22.44 1.40
CA ASP A 288 -2.49 21.99 2.07
C ASP A 288 -2.57 20.50 2.43
N TYR A 289 -3.75 20.01 2.83
CA TYR A 289 -3.97 18.60 3.10
C TYR A 289 -3.80 17.75 1.82
N LEU A 290 -4.49 18.10 0.73
CA LEU A 290 -4.34 17.41 -0.57
C LEU A 290 -2.90 17.45 -1.06
N SER A 291 -2.22 18.58 -0.88
CA SER A 291 -0.80 18.70 -1.25
C SER A 291 0.08 17.74 -0.45
N ARG A 292 -0.15 17.59 0.86
CA ARG A 292 0.58 16.64 1.71
C ARG A 292 0.34 15.20 1.27
N VAL A 293 -0.91 14.83 1.00
CA VAL A 293 -1.27 13.49 0.50
C VAL A 293 -0.53 13.16 -0.80
N ARG A 294 -0.49 14.11 -1.74
CA ARG A 294 0.23 13.96 -3.01
C ARG A 294 1.75 13.86 -2.83
N ILE A 295 2.32 14.66 -1.93
CA ILE A 295 3.75 14.61 -1.62
C ILE A 295 4.12 13.26 -0.99
N GLU A 296 3.31 12.73 -0.07
CA GLU A 296 3.56 11.41 0.49
C GLU A 296 3.57 10.31 -0.59
N LYS A 297 2.61 10.34 -1.51
CA LYS A 297 2.62 9.42 -2.66
C LYS A 297 3.86 9.61 -3.54
N SER A 298 4.28 10.86 -3.78
CA SER A 298 5.45 11.16 -4.61
C SER A 298 6.77 10.64 -4.01
N LYS A 299 6.90 10.61 -2.68
CA LYS A 299 8.07 10.04 -2.01
C LYS A 299 8.30 8.59 -2.41
N ASN A 300 7.23 7.81 -2.49
CA ASN A 300 7.28 6.41 -2.90
C ASN A 300 7.69 6.27 -4.37
N LEU A 301 7.15 7.10 -5.26
CA LEU A 301 7.49 7.08 -6.68
C LEU A 301 8.93 7.57 -6.95
N LEU A 302 9.45 8.47 -6.10
CA LEU A 302 10.83 8.94 -6.19
C LEU A 302 11.88 7.86 -5.92
N LEU A 303 11.51 6.75 -5.28
CA LEU A 303 12.37 5.56 -5.13
C LEU A 303 12.58 4.82 -6.45
N ASN A 304 11.73 5.04 -7.46
CA ASN A 304 11.91 4.45 -8.77
C ASN A 304 12.83 5.33 -9.63
N PRO A 305 14.05 4.87 -9.97
CA PRO A 305 15.03 5.65 -10.73
C PRO A 305 14.60 5.88 -12.19
N ASN A 306 13.71 5.04 -12.71
CA ASN A 306 13.27 5.11 -14.10
C ASN A 306 12.20 6.19 -14.34
N LEU A 307 11.57 6.69 -13.27
CA LEU A 307 10.58 7.76 -13.38
C LEU A 307 11.25 9.12 -13.28
N ARG A 308 10.93 10.02 -14.19
CA ARG A 308 11.39 11.41 -14.12
C ARG A 308 10.60 12.16 -13.05
N VAL A 309 11.25 13.12 -12.37
CA VAL A 309 10.58 13.97 -11.37
C VAL A 309 9.36 14.68 -11.94
N SER A 310 9.41 15.07 -13.22
CA SER A 310 8.27 15.68 -13.92
C SER A 310 7.10 14.70 -14.10
N GLU A 311 7.37 13.45 -14.46
CA GLU A 311 6.35 12.40 -14.60
C GLU A 311 5.67 12.14 -13.26
N ILE A 312 6.46 11.98 -12.20
CA ILE A 312 5.95 11.80 -10.84
C ILE A 312 5.05 12.95 -10.42
N ALA A 313 5.45 14.21 -10.70
CA ALA A 313 4.64 15.38 -10.35
C ALA A 313 3.23 15.33 -10.94
N PHE A 314 3.11 14.95 -12.22
CA PHE A 314 1.82 14.83 -12.90
C PHE A 314 1.05 13.59 -12.46
N GLU A 315 1.73 12.47 -12.26
CA GLU A 315 1.13 11.20 -11.82
C GLU A 315 0.48 11.32 -10.43
N VAL A 316 1.09 12.08 -9.51
CA VAL A 316 0.47 12.32 -8.20
C VAL A 316 -0.58 13.44 -8.21
N GLY A 317 -0.87 14.04 -9.36
CA GLY A 317 -1.97 14.98 -9.58
C GLY A 317 -1.61 16.46 -9.51
N PHE A 318 -0.32 16.85 -9.46
CA PHE A 318 0.05 18.25 -9.63
C PHE A 318 -0.08 18.67 -11.09
N GLN A 319 -0.64 19.88 -11.31
CA GLN A 319 -0.84 20.43 -12.65
C GLN A 319 0.38 21.21 -13.17
N SER A 320 1.44 21.34 -12.37
CA SER A 320 2.65 22.08 -12.69
C SER A 320 3.83 21.55 -11.92
N LEU A 321 4.93 21.27 -12.61
CA LEU A 321 6.21 20.86 -12.01
C LEU A 321 6.76 21.92 -11.05
N THR A 322 6.64 23.20 -11.43
CA THR A 322 7.08 24.33 -10.58
C THR A 322 6.30 24.38 -9.25
N HIS A 323 4.98 24.14 -9.31
CA HIS A 323 4.16 24.06 -8.11
C HIS A 323 4.53 22.84 -7.26
N PHE A 324 4.71 21.67 -7.87
CA PHE A 324 5.17 20.46 -7.19
C PHE A 324 6.49 20.71 -6.45
N ASN A 325 7.53 21.20 -7.13
CA ASN A 325 8.84 21.45 -6.54
C ASN A 325 8.77 22.41 -5.35
N ARG A 326 7.99 23.49 -5.47
CA ARG A 326 7.81 24.45 -4.39
C ARG A 326 7.11 23.84 -3.18
N VAL A 327 6.05 23.08 -3.40
CA VAL A 327 5.29 22.42 -2.33
C VAL A 327 6.12 21.31 -1.68
N PHE A 328 6.83 20.52 -2.45
CA PHE A 328 7.72 19.45 -1.97
C PHE A 328 8.80 20.05 -1.05
N LYS A 329 9.48 21.12 -1.50
CA LYS A 329 10.49 21.81 -0.69
C LYS A 329 9.89 22.46 0.56
N LYS A 330 8.68 23.02 0.47
CA LYS A 330 7.96 23.59 1.63
C LYS A 330 7.65 22.53 2.71
N ILE A 331 7.29 21.30 2.29
CA ILE A 331 6.86 20.25 3.22
C ILE A 331 8.05 19.45 3.77
N LEU A 332 9.05 19.16 2.94
CA LEU A 332 10.16 18.25 3.27
C LEU A 332 11.50 18.98 3.50
N GLY A 333 11.55 20.31 3.31
CA GLY A 333 12.77 21.12 3.49
C GLY A 333 13.75 21.06 2.32
N GLN A 334 13.60 20.12 1.40
CA GLN A 334 14.49 19.86 0.27
C GLN A 334 13.72 19.64 -1.03
N SER A 335 14.38 19.78 -2.18
CA SER A 335 13.79 19.54 -3.48
C SER A 335 13.56 18.05 -3.75
N PRO A 336 12.67 17.67 -4.69
CA PRO A 336 12.49 16.26 -5.07
C PRO A 336 13.78 15.59 -5.56
N THR A 337 14.64 16.34 -6.24
CA THR A 337 15.92 15.82 -6.75
C THR A 337 16.91 15.60 -5.59
N GLU A 338 17.04 16.56 -4.69
CA GLU A 338 17.87 16.42 -3.48
C GLU A 338 17.37 15.24 -2.63
N TYR A 339 16.05 15.13 -2.43
CA TYR A 339 15.43 14.02 -1.71
C TYR A 339 15.75 12.68 -2.34
N ARG A 340 15.64 12.56 -3.66
CA ARG A 340 16.03 11.36 -4.42
C ARG A 340 17.52 11.05 -4.25
N THR A 341 18.39 12.04 -4.42
CA THR A 341 19.84 11.86 -4.30
C THR A 341 20.22 11.41 -2.89
N GLN A 342 19.59 11.98 -1.86
CA GLN A 342 19.83 11.56 -0.47
C GLN A 342 19.35 10.13 -0.19
N LEU A 343 18.21 9.70 -0.77
CA LEU A 343 17.70 8.33 -0.64
C LEU A 343 18.53 7.31 -1.42
N LEU A 344 19.15 7.73 -2.52
CA LEU A 344 19.80 6.84 -3.47
C LEU A 344 21.34 6.85 -3.35
N GLY A 345 21.88 7.63 -2.40
CA GLY A 345 23.31 7.93 -2.33
C GLY A 345 23.72 8.90 -3.46
N SER A 346 24.66 9.78 -3.22
CA SER A 346 25.27 10.58 -4.29
C SER A 346 25.92 9.66 -5.33
N PRO A 347 25.88 10.03 -6.63
CA PRO A 347 26.51 9.25 -7.69
C PRO A 347 28.01 9.05 -7.47
#